data_616a3e95ffaaab00116913c82f3d07e0
#
_entry.id   616a3e95ffaaab00116913c82f3d07e0
#
_cell.length_a   1.000
_cell.length_b   1.000
_cell.length_c   1.000
_cell.angle_alpha   90.00
_cell.angle_beta   90.00
_cell.angle_gamma   90.00
#
_symmetry.space_group_name_H-M   'P 1'
#
loop_
_entity.id
_entity.type
_entity.pdbx_description
1 polymer ?
#
loop_
_entity_poly.entity_id
_entity_poly.type
_entity_poly.pdbx_seq_one_letter_code
_entity_poly.pdbx_strand_id
1 'polypeptide(L)' 'MTAGKRRGDVELMVKCDCGFEARGTEQTLVPIIQRHGREAHNMKVTREQARAMARPV' A
#
# COMPACT_ATOMS: atom_id res chain seq x y z
N MET A 1 -0.81 11.10 25.92
CA MET A 1 -1.03 10.80 25.43
C MET A 1 -1.49 10.23 24.41
N THR A 2 -1.05 10.04 23.65
CA THR A 2 -1.51 9.52 22.59
C THR A 2 -1.53 8.10 22.59
N ALA A 3 -2.50 7.55 22.24
CA ALA A 3 -2.54 6.18 22.05
C ALA A 3 -1.59 5.84 20.98
N GLY A 4 -0.99 4.73 21.08
CA GLY A 4 -0.12 4.25 20.05
C GLY A 4 -0.88 4.17 18.75
N LYS A 5 -0.17 4.28 17.66
CA LYS A 5 -0.79 4.15 16.36
C LYS A 5 -1.23 2.73 16.14
N ARG A 6 -2.43 2.60 15.67
CA ARG A 6 -2.93 1.30 15.27
C ARG A 6 -2.38 0.97 13.91
N ARG A 7 -2.47 -0.30 13.57
CA ARG A 7 -1.97 -0.74 12.28
C ARG A 7 -2.54 0.09 11.13
N GLY A 8 -3.81 0.42 11.19
CA GLY A 8 -4.44 1.20 10.14
C GLY A 8 -4.05 2.65 10.12
N ASP A 9 -3.41 3.15 11.19
CA ASP A 9 -3.01 4.53 11.28
C ASP A 9 -1.54 4.74 10.96
N VAL A 10 -0.80 3.68 10.76
CA VAL A 10 0.63 3.78 10.44
C VAL A 10 0.77 4.19 9.00
N GLU A 11 1.61 5.19 8.76
CA GLU A 11 1.88 5.60 7.39
C GLU A 11 2.82 4.61 6.74
N LEU A 12 2.42 4.16 5.57
CA LEU A 12 3.19 3.21 4.78
C LEU A 12 3.53 3.81 3.45
N MET A 13 4.49 3.23 2.77
CA MET A 13 4.81 3.63 1.41
C MET A 13 4.97 2.39 0.58
N VAL A 14 4.73 2.53 -0.71
CA VAL A 14 4.98 1.49 -1.68
C VAL A 14 5.73 2.10 -2.85
N LYS A 15 6.68 1.34 -3.36
CA LYS A 15 7.46 1.77 -4.50
C LYS A 15 7.56 0.60 -5.47
N CYS A 16 7.26 0.86 -6.71
CA CYS A 16 7.29 -0.17 -7.74
C CYS A 16 8.44 0.10 -8.70
N ASP A 17 8.96 -0.97 -9.29
CA ASP A 17 10.07 -0.86 -10.23
C ASP A 17 9.72 0.00 -11.44
N CYS A 18 8.45 0.12 -11.75
CA CYS A 18 8.02 0.94 -12.88
C CYS A 18 8.01 2.44 -12.55
N GLY A 19 8.43 2.81 -11.35
CA GLY A 19 8.47 4.22 -10.95
C GLY A 19 7.26 4.68 -10.16
N PHE A 20 6.27 3.81 -9.98
CA PHE A 20 5.08 4.15 -9.22
C PHE A 20 5.43 4.23 -7.74
N GLU A 21 4.95 5.28 -7.08
CA GLU A 21 5.12 5.45 -5.63
C GLU A 21 3.83 5.98 -5.04
N ALA A 22 3.53 5.53 -3.83
CA ALA A 22 2.36 6.03 -3.11
C ALA A 22 2.63 5.92 -1.62
N ARG A 23 1.96 6.78 -0.85
CA ARG A 23 2.08 6.80 0.61
C ARG A 23 0.70 6.97 1.21
N GLY A 24 0.54 6.46 2.40
CA GLY A 24 -0.70 6.58 3.12
C GLY A 24 -0.87 5.44 4.10
N THR A 25 -2.06 5.35 4.67
CA THR A 25 -2.36 4.24 5.57
C THR A 25 -2.63 2.98 4.75
N GLU A 26 -2.67 1.86 5.44
CA GLU A 26 -2.98 0.59 4.79
C GLU A 26 -4.30 0.66 4.05
N GLN A 27 -5.31 1.25 4.68
CA GLN A 27 -6.63 1.33 4.06
C GLN A 27 -6.60 2.16 2.79
N THR A 28 -5.74 3.15 2.74
CA THR A 28 -5.59 4.00 1.56
C THR A 28 -4.75 3.31 0.49
N LEU A 29 -3.66 2.67 0.90
CA LEU A 29 -2.73 2.09 -0.06
C LEU A 29 -3.22 0.82 -0.72
N VAL A 30 -3.92 -0.03 0.02
CA VAL A 30 -4.34 -1.31 -0.54
C VAL A 30 -5.12 -1.15 -1.84
N PRO A 31 -6.19 -0.32 -1.88
CA PRO A 31 -6.91 -0.15 -3.14
C PRO A 31 -6.06 0.50 -4.23
N ILE A 32 -5.15 1.38 -3.85
CA ILE A 32 -4.26 2.02 -4.82
C ILE A 32 -3.34 0.99 -5.45
N ILE A 33 -2.75 0.13 -4.63
CA ILE A 33 -1.84 -0.90 -5.11
C ILE A 33 -2.58 -1.91 -5.99
N GLN A 34 -3.79 -2.30 -5.56
CA GLN A 34 -4.58 -3.24 -6.33
C GLN A 34 -4.92 -2.69 -7.70
N ARG A 35 -5.30 -1.43 -7.74
CA ARG A 35 -5.63 -0.78 -9.00
C ARG A 35 -4.41 -0.64 -9.89
N HIS A 36 -3.29 -0.25 -9.30
CA HIS A 36 -2.05 -0.11 -10.07
C HIS A 36 -1.62 -1.44 -10.67
N GLY A 37 -1.65 -2.50 -9.88
CA GLY A 37 -1.28 -3.81 -10.39
C GLY A 37 -2.16 -4.25 -11.54
N ARG A 38 -3.45 -3.95 -11.44
CA ARG A 38 -4.40 -4.33 -12.46
C ARG A 38 -4.21 -3.54 -13.74
N GLU A 39 -4.03 -2.22 -13.62
CA GLU A 39 -3.96 -1.36 -14.79
C GLU A 39 -2.59 -1.32 -15.43
N ALA A 40 -1.54 -1.32 -14.63
CA ALA A 40 -0.19 -1.18 -15.15
C ALA A 40 0.46 -2.51 -15.47
N HIS A 41 0.14 -3.55 -14.72
CA HIS A 41 0.81 -4.83 -14.85
C HIS A 41 -0.14 -5.98 -15.20
N ASN A 42 -1.41 -5.67 -15.37
CA ASN A 42 -2.44 -6.67 -15.68
C ASN A 42 -2.41 -7.84 -14.70
N MET A 43 -2.19 -7.53 -13.43
CA MET A 43 -2.09 -8.52 -12.38
C MET A 43 -3.24 -8.36 -11.40
N LYS A 44 -3.65 -9.48 -10.83
CA LYS A 44 -4.65 -9.46 -9.77
C LYS A 44 -3.90 -9.47 -8.45
N VAL A 45 -3.92 -8.36 -7.75
CA VAL A 45 -3.22 -8.22 -6.48
C VAL A 45 -4.23 -8.39 -5.35
N THR A 46 -3.97 -9.33 -4.45
CA THR A 46 -4.83 -9.52 -3.29
C THR A 46 -4.49 -8.49 -2.22
N ARG A 47 -5.39 -8.36 -1.23
CA ARG A 47 -5.13 -7.45 -0.13
C ARG A 47 -3.84 -7.82 0.60
N GLU A 48 -3.62 -9.11 0.81
CA GLU A 48 -2.41 -9.55 1.50
C GLU A 48 -1.17 -9.22 0.70
N GLN A 49 -1.23 -9.38 -0.61
CA GLN A 49 -0.11 -9.03 -1.46
C GLN A 49 0.16 -7.53 -1.41
N ALA A 50 -0.90 -6.73 -1.44
CA ALA A 50 -0.74 -5.29 -1.36
C ALA A 50 -0.11 -4.87 -0.04
N ARG A 51 -0.55 -5.49 1.06
CA ARG A 51 0.01 -5.18 2.37
C ARG A 51 1.49 -5.55 2.46
N ALA A 52 1.84 -6.68 1.85
CA ALA A 52 3.23 -7.13 1.86
C ALA A 52 4.13 -6.21 1.05
N MET A 53 3.59 -5.52 0.07
CA MET A 53 4.36 -4.61 -0.75
C MET A 53 4.59 -3.26 -0.08
N ALA A 54 3.73 -2.89 0.86
CA ALA A 54 3.84 -1.62 1.55
C ALA A 54 4.77 -1.75 2.75
N ARG A 55 5.52 -0.70 3.02
CA ARG A 55 6.48 -0.66 4.12
C ARG A 55 6.26 0.57 4.97
N PRO A 56 6.55 0.50 6.28
CA PRO A 56 6.47 1.69 7.11
C PRO A 56 7.42 2.77 6.61
N VAL A 57 6.96 3.97 6.67
CA VAL A 57 7.76 5.12 6.25
C VAL A 57 8.83 5.43 7.27
#